data_3847f5fe1f40eb2776d7f9db77d8ab1a
#
_entry.id   3847f5fe1f40eb2776d7f9db77d8ab1a
#
_cell.length_a   1.000
_cell.length_b   1.000
_cell.length_c   1.000
_cell.angle_alpha   90.00
_cell.angle_beta   90.00
_cell.angle_gamma   90.00
#
_symmetry.space_group_name_H-M   'P 1'
#
loop_
_entity.id
_entity.type
_entity.pdbx_description
1 polymer ?
#
loop_
_entity_poly.entity_id
_entity_poly.type
_entity_poly.pdbx_seq_one_letter_code
_entity_poly.pdbx_strand_id
1 'polypeptide(L)'
;MADTAQQQCTIIGITGASASGKSLIANTLYHELRAQVGDHNIGVIPEDCYYKDQSDVPMEERIKVNYDHPGSMDHELLLQHLKTLKSGKAIQLPQYDYTGHTRKPESVLFSPKRVIILEGILLLTDKRLREQMDFSIFVDTPLDICLMRRIRRDVNERGRTLDSV
;
A
#
# COMPACT_ATOMS: atom_id res chain seq x y z
N MET A 1 -25.70 12.64 -27.17
CA MET A 1 -25.46 11.61 -26.16
C MET A 1 -23.97 11.54 -25.98
N ALA A 2 -23.44 12.10 -24.88
CA ALA A 2 -22.01 12.03 -24.60
C ALA A 2 -21.69 10.60 -24.23
N ASP A 3 -20.89 9.96 -25.06
CA ASP A 3 -20.29 8.65 -24.81
C ASP A 3 -19.40 8.81 -23.56
N THR A 4 -19.89 8.42 -22.40
CA THR A 4 -19.09 8.30 -21.18
C THR A 4 -18.21 7.07 -21.35
N ALA A 5 -17.17 7.21 -22.19
CA ALA A 5 -16.08 6.23 -22.22
C ALA A 5 -15.62 6.06 -20.76
N GLN A 6 -15.94 4.93 -20.18
CA GLN A 6 -15.56 4.56 -18.83
C GLN A 6 -14.04 4.69 -18.77
N GLN A 7 -13.57 5.69 -18.04
CA GLN A 7 -12.15 6.04 -18.01
C GLN A 7 -11.39 4.84 -17.43
N GLN A 8 -10.68 4.13 -18.29
CA GLN A 8 -9.96 2.91 -17.92
C GLN A 8 -8.92 3.24 -16.85
N CYS A 9 -9.08 2.65 -15.66
CA CYS A 9 -8.14 2.78 -14.55
C CYS A 9 -7.09 1.68 -14.66
N THR A 10 -5.84 2.04 -14.86
CA THR A 10 -4.70 1.13 -14.88
C THR A 10 -4.10 1.01 -13.48
N ILE A 11 -3.95 -0.21 -12.98
CA ILE A 11 -3.34 -0.48 -11.67
C ILE A 11 -1.97 -1.12 -11.88
N ILE A 12 -0.93 -0.47 -11.35
CA ILE A 12 0.45 -0.94 -11.35
C ILE A 12 0.80 -1.38 -9.94
N GLY A 13 0.98 -2.69 -9.72
CA GLY A 13 1.43 -3.24 -8.45
C GLY A 13 2.95 -3.21 -8.34
N ILE A 14 3.48 -2.68 -7.22
CA ILE A 14 4.90 -2.72 -6.91
C ILE A 14 5.08 -3.45 -5.59
N THR A 15 5.74 -4.60 -5.62
CA THR A 15 5.91 -5.47 -4.46
C THR A 15 7.36 -5.86 -4.26
N GLY A 16 7.66 -6.45 -3.12
CA GLY A 16 9.00 -6.89 -2.72
C GLY A 16 9.13 -6.90 -1.20
N ALA A 17 10.23 -7.42 -0.68
CA ALA A 17 10.48 -7.50 0.75
C ALA A 17 10.43 -6.12 1.43
N SER A 18 10.18 -6.11 2.74
CA SER A 18 10.30 -4.87 3.52
C SER A 18 11.70 -4.28 3.33
N ALA A 19 11.77 -2.95 3.13
CA ALA A 19 13.02 -2.23 2.85
C ALA A 19 13.75 -2.62 1.54
N SER A 20 13.10 -3.30 0.59
CA SER A 20 13.68 -3.59 -0.73
C SER A 20 13.88 -2.37 -1.61
N GLY A 21 13.21 -1.25 -1.32
CA GLY A 21 13.24 -0.02 -2.13
C GLY A 21 11.99 0.17 -3.00
N LYS A 22 10.95 -0.64 -2.83
CA LYS A 22 9.70 -0.52 -3.60
C LYS A 22 9.05 0.86 -3.52
N SER A 23 9.05 1.50 -2.34
CA SER A 23 8.48 2.84 -2.17
C SER A 23 9.29 3.91 -2.94
N LEU A 24 10.62 3.74 -3.06
CA LEU A 24 11.44 4.61 -3.90
C LEU A 24 11.06 4.45 -5.38
N ILE A 25 10.89 3.22 -5.84
CA ILE A 25 10.47 2.93 -7.22
C ILE A 25 9.06 3.47 -7.47
N ALA A 26 8.13 3.27 -6.52
CA ALA A 26 6.78 3.80 -6.61
C ALA A 26 6.76 5.33 -6.75
N ASN A 27 7.55 6.03 -5.92
CA ASN A 27 7.68 7.48 -5.98
C ASN A 27 8.32 7.96 -7.29
N THR A 28 9.38 7.29 -7.75
CA THR A 28 10.03 7.63 -9.02
C THR A 28 9.04 7.46 -10.17
N LEU A 29 8.36 6.32 -10.24
CA LEU A 29 7.36 6.05 -11.27
C LEU A 29 6.19 7.04 -11.21
N TYR A 30 5.75 7.40 -10.01
CA TYR A 30 4.72 8.43 -9.82
C TYR A 30 5.14 9.76 -10.45
N HIS A 31 6.35 10.25 -10.16
CA HIS A 31 6.84 11.51 -10.70
C HIS A 31 7.00 11.49 -12.22
N GLU A 32 7.51 10.41 -12.78
CA GLU A 32 7.66 10.25 -14.22
C GLU A 32 6.31 10.19 -14.94
N LEU A 33 5.38 9.38 -14.47
CA LEU A 33 4.07 9.26 -15.09
C LEU A 33 3.21 10.51 -14.88
N ARG A 34 3.34 11.20 -13.74
CA ARG A 34 2.64 12.43 -13.44
C ARG A 34 2.87 13.50 -14.51
N ALA A 35 4.09 13.61 -15.00
CA ALA A 35 4.43 14.54 -16.08
C ALA A 35 3.71 14.23 -17.39
N GLN A 36 3.34 12.96 -17.62
CA GLN A 36 2.68 12.50 -18.84
C GLN A 36 1.16 12.49 -18.73
N VAL A 37 0.61 12.06 -17.61
CA VAL A 37 -0.85 11.88 -17.46
C VAL A 37 -1.53 13.03 -16.71
N GLY A 38 -0.77 13.90 -16.06
CA GLY A 38 -1.27 15.01 -15.21
C GLY A 38 -1.55 14.60 -13.77
N ASP A 39 -1.38 15.53 -12.84
CA ASP A 39 -1.45 15.33 -11.38
C ASP A 39 -2.74 14.68 -10.89
N HIS A 40 -3.86 15.07 -11.49
CA HIS A 40 -5.17 14.59 -11.07
C HIS A 40 -5.46 13.15 -11.52
N ASN A 41 -4.67 12.63 -12.47
CA ASN A 41 -4.90 11.35 -13.12
C ASN A 41 -4.07 10.19 -12.55
N ILE A 42 -3.18 10.45 -11.60
CA ILE A 42 -2.34 9.43 -10.98
C ILE A 42 -2.41 9.53 -9.45
N GLY A 43 -2.26 8.39 -8.77
CA GLY A 43 -2.15 8.34 -7.32
C GLY A 43 -1.44 7.08 -6.83
N VAL A 44 -0.96 7.13 -5.60
CA VAL A 44 -0.31 5.99 -4.93
C VAL A 44 -1.18 5.52 -3.78
N ILE A 45 -1.39 4.23 -3.69
CA ILE A 45 -2.07 3.57 -2.57
C ILE A 45 -1.08 2.61 -1.92
N PRO A 46 -0.57 2.92 -0.73
CA PRO A 46 0.22 1.97 0.05
C PRO A 46 -0.66 0.85 0.62
N GLU A 47 -0.25 -0.40 0.47
CA GLU A 47 -0.91 -1.55 1.11
C GLU A 47 -0.94 -1.41 2.63
N ASP A 48 0.08 -0.77 3.22
CA ASP A 48 0.19 -0.53 4.66
C ASP A 48 -1.02 0.24 5.24
N CYS A 49 -1.73 1.03 4.42
CA CYS A 49 -2.99 1.66 4.83
C CYS A 49 -4.08 0.63 5.19
N TYR A 50 -3.93 -0.60 4.73
CA TYR A 50 -4.91 -1.67 4.87
C TYR A 50 -4.52 -2.73 5.91
N TYR A 51 -3.54 -2.47 6.78
CA TYR A 51 -3.45 -3.27 8.00
C TYR A 51 -4.77 -3.25 8.75
N LYS A 52 -5.15 -4.37 9.36
CA LYS A 52 -6.39 -4.46 10.14
C LYS A 52 -6.40 -3.44 11.27
N ASP A 53 -7.58 -2.90 11.53
CA ASP A 53 -7.80 -2.08 12.71
C ASP A 53 -7.64 -2.94 13.98
N GLN A 54 -6.87 -2.43 14.92
CA GLN A 54 -6.58 -3.07 16.20
C GLN A 54 -6.87 -2.11 17.38
N SER A 55 -7.71 -1.09 17.15
CA SER A 55 -8.04 -0.09 18.19
C SER A 55 -8.56 -0.71 19.47
N ASP A 56 -9.29 -1.82 19.35
CA ASP A 56 -9.86 -2.56 20.50
C ASP A 56 -8.87 -3.55 21.15
N VAL A 57 -7.65 -3.70 20.60
CA VAL A 57 -6.63 -4.62 21.11
C VAL A 57 -5.64 -3.83 21.97
N PRO A 58 -5.26 -4.31 23.17
CA PRO A 58 -4.23 -3.64 23.99
C PRO A 58 -2.88 -3.55 23.28
N MET A 59 -2.13 -2.47 23.53
CA MET A 59 -0.84 -2.22 22.86
C MET A 59 0.15 -3.39 23.03
N GLU A 60 0.18 -4.01 24.19
CA GLU A 60 1.04 -5.17 24.50
C GLU A 60 0.79 -6.38 23.59
N GLU A 61 -0.42 -6.51 23.06
CA GLU A 61 -0.78 -7.56 22.11
C GLU A 61 -0.53 -7.11 20.66
N ARG A 62 -0.77 -5.82 20.34
CA ARG A 62 -0.50 -5.28 19.00
C ARG A 62 0.96 -5.43 18.60
N ILE A 63 1.90 -5.20 19.51
CA ILE A 63 3.34 -5.31 19.26
C ILE A 63 3.79 -6.75 18.99
N LYS A 64 3.01 -7.77 19.36
CA LYS A 64 3.29 -9.18 19.12
C LYS A 64 2.80 -9.68 17.77
N VAL A 65 1.98 -8.88 17.07
CA VAL A 65 1.41 -9.27 15.77
C VAL A 65 2.50 -9.37 14.72
N ASN A 66 2.47 -10.45 13.95
CA ASN A 66 3.32 -10.57 12.76
C ASN A 66 2.72 -9.78 11.59
N TYR A 67 3.19 -8.55 11.42
CA TYR A 67 2.75 -7.65 10.35
C TYR A 67 3.24 -8.05 8.96
N ASP A 68 4.18 -8.98 8.85
CA ASP A 68 4.63 -9.54 7.57
C ASP A 68 3.79 -10.77 7.14
N HIS A 69 2.75 -11.13 7.90
CA HIS A 69 1.84 -12.22 7.58
C HIS A 69 0.58 -11.71 6.86
N PRO A 70 0.08 -12.38 5.79
CA PRO A 70 -1.12 -11.93 5.06
C PRO A 70 -2.36 -11.74 5.94
N GLY A 71 -2.47 -12.49 7.04
CA GLY A 71 -3.56 -12.35 8.01
C GLY A 71 -3.61 -11.00 8.74
N SER A 72 -2.55 -10.19 8.69
CA SER A 72 -2.51 -8.84 9.25
C SER A 72 -3.19 -7.80 8.37
N MET A 73 -3.40 -8.13 7.08
CA MET A 73 -3.98 -7.22 6.08
C MET A 73 -5.49 -7.40 5.94
N ASP A 74 -6.17 -6.31 5.65
CA ASP A 74 -7.57 -6.25 5.24
C ASP A 74 -7.65 -6.15 3.71
N HIS A 75 -7.24 -7.23 3.03
CA HIS A 75 -7.29 -7.31 1.58
C HIS A 75 -8.73 -7.25 1.03
N GLU A 76 -9.72 -7.58 1.85
CA GLU A 76 -11.12 -7.47 1.45
C GLU A 76 -11.51 -6.00 1.23
N LEU A 77 -11.18 -5.13 2.18
CA LEU A 77 -11.40 -3.70 2.05
C LEU A 77 -10.60 -3.10 0.88
N LEU A 78 -9.33 -3.52 0.72
CA LEU A 78 -8.51 -3.08 -0.41
C LEU A 78 -9.16 -3.45 -1.75
N LEU A 79 -9.62 -4.69 -1.91
CA LEU A 79 -10.32 -5.15 -3.11
C LEU A 79 -11.60 -4.35 -3.37
N GLN A 80 -12.40 -4.08 -2.34
CA GLN A 80 -13.60 -3.26 -2.44
C GLN A 80 -13.26 -1.85 -2.92
N HIS A 81 -12.21 -1.25 -2.37
CA HIS A 81 -11.75 0.09 -2.74
C HIS A 81 -11.26 0.13 -4.19
N LEU A 82 -10.45 -0.84 -4.63
CA LEU A 82 -9.98 -0.89 -6.02
C LEU A 82 -11.16 -1.01 -7.00
N LYS A 83 -12.15 -1.85 -6.71
CA LYS A 83 -13.37 -1.97 -7.52
C LYS A 83 -14.17 -0.67 -7.56
N THR A 84 -14.28 0.02 -6.43
CA THR A 84 -14.98 1.31 -6.31
C THR A 84 -14.29 2.37 -7.16
N LEU A 85 -12.95 2.46 -7.09
CA LEU A 85 -12.16 3.39 -7.89
C LEU A 85 -12.27 3.09 -9.39
N LYS A 86 -12.21 1.81 -9.80
CA LYS A 86 -12.43 1.38 -11.18
C LYS A 86 -13.84 1.73 -11.69
N SER A 87 -14.83 1.81 -10.80
CA SER A 87 -16.19 2.25 -11.16
C SER A 87 -16.34 3.78 -11.22
N GLY A 88 -15.26 4.54 -11.05
CA GLY A 88 -15.27 6.00 -11.10
C GLY A 88 -15.76 6.69 -9.82
N LYS A 89 -15.78 5.98 -8.69
CA LYS A 89 -16.22 6.53 -7.40
C LYS A 89 -15.04 6.69 -6.45
N ALA A 90 -15.07 7.77 -5.65
CA ALA A 90 -14.07 8.03 -4.62
C ALA A 90 -14.22 7.07 -3.43
N ILE A 91 -13.12 6.89 -2.71
CA ILE A 91 -13.05 6.09 -1.49
C ILE A 91 -12.54 6.93 -0.31
N GLN A 92 -12.75 6.42 0.89
CA GLN A 92 -12.09 6.91 2.11
C GLN A 92 -10.87 6.02 2.37
N LEU A 93 -9.69 6.48 1.92
CA LEU A 93 -8.44 5.75 2.08
C LEU A 93 -8.05 5.73 3.56
N PRO A 94 -7.97 4.56 4.21
CA PRO A 94 -7.53 4.46 5.60
C PRO A 94 -6.11 5.02 5.76
N GLN A 95 -5.80 5.43 6.98
CA GLN A 95 -4.44 5.83 7.35
C GLN A 95 -3.94 4.90 8.46
N TYR A 96 -2.66 4.56 8.44
CA TYR A 96 -2.06 3.67 9.42
C TYR A 96 -1.12 4.44 10.35
N ASP A 97 -1.19 4.14 11.64
CA ASP A 97 -0.27 4.64 12.65
C ASP A 97 0.76 3.55 12.99
N TYR A 98 1.99 3.72 12.52
CA TYR A 98 3.08 2.78 12.78
C TYR A 98 3.54 2.77 14.25
N THR A 99 3.29 3.85 15.00
CA THR A 99 3.63 3.93 16.42
C THR A 99 2.56 3.26 17.27
N GLY A 100 1.28 3.51 16.96
CA GLY A 100 0.15 2.91 17.65
C GLY A 100 -0.19 1.49 17.18
N HIS A 101 0.45 1.00 16.11
CA HIS A 101 0.20 -0.32 15.50
C HIS A 101 -1.28 -0.57 15.18
N THR A 102 -1.98 0.47 14.68
CA THR A 102 -3.39 0.37 14.31
C THR A 102 -3.76 1.40 13.23
N ARG A 103 -4.96 1.31 12.69
CA ARG A 103 -5.51 2.35 11.83
C ARG A 103 -5.79 3.62 12.61
N LYS A 104 -5.57 4.77 11.97
CA LYS A 104 -6.04 6.06 12.50
C LYS A 104 -7.56 6.17 12.33
N PRO A 105 -8.23 6.93 13.21
CA PRO A 105 -9.66 7.23 13.03
C PRO A 105 -9.94 8.01 11.74
N GLU A 106 -8.98 8.83 11.31
CA GLU A 106 -9.10 9.67 10.12
C GLU A 106 -8.79 8.87 8.86
N SER A 107 -9.54 9.17 7.81
CA SER A 107 -9.30 8.70 6.45
C SER A 107 -9.10 9.88 5.50
N VAL A 108 -8.54 9.63 4.34
CA VAL A 108 -8.31 10.65 3.31
C VAL A 108 -9.17 10.34 2.09
N LEU A 109 -9.87 11.35 1.58
CA LEU A 109 -10.63 11.19 0.34
C LEU A 109 -9.66 10.93 -0.82
N PHE A 110 -9.80 9.78 -1.46
CA PHE A 110 -9.03 9.40 -2.64
C PHE A 110 -9.98 9.29 -3.83
N SER A 111 -9.83 10.21 -4.76
CA SER A 111 -10.65 10.28 -5.98
C SER A 111 -10.19 9.27 -7.03
N PRO A 112 -11.06 8.84 -7.95
CA PRO A 112 -10.70 7.97 -9.06
C PRO A 112 -9.53 8.54 -9.86
N LYS A 113 -8.67 7.65 -10.34
CA LYS A 113 -7.46 7.97 -11.11
C LYS A 113 -7.41 7.13 -12.38
N ARG A 114 -6.73 7.64 -13.41
CA ARG A 114 -6.40 6.87 -14.61
C ARG A 114 -5.29 5.86 -14.36
N VAL A 115 -4.37 6.21 -13.45
CA VAL A 115 -3.26 5.34 -13.05
C VAL A 115 -3.21 5.27 -11.52
N ILE A 116 -3.22 4.08 -10.96
CA ILE A 116 -3.02 3.83 -9.54
C ILE A 116 -1.76 2.98 -9.38
N ILE A 117 -0.80 3.48 -8.63
CA ILE A 117 0.35 2.71 -8.18
C ILE A 117 -0.02 2.11 -6.82
N LEU A 118 -0.15 0.79 -6.77
CA LEU A 118 -0.41 0.04 -5.55
C LEU A 118 0.92 -0.54 -5.07
N GLU A 119 1.41 -0.16 -3.89
CA GLU A 119 2.69 -0.64 -3.39
C GLU A 119 2.54 -1.37 -2.07
N GLY A 120 3.23 -2.51 -1.92
CA GLY A 120 3.17 -3.27 -0.68
C GLY A 120 4.00 -4.54 -0.66
N ILE A 121 4.08 -5.17 0.51
CA ILE A 121 4.89 -6.37 0.72
C ILE A 121 4.11 -7.68 0.45
N LEU A 122 2.78 -7.65 0.57
CA LEU A 122 1.92 -8.84 0.54
C LEU A 122 0.95 -8.89 -0.66
N LEU A 123 1.02 -7.91 -1.57
CA LEU A 123 0.09 -7.78 -2.71
C LEU A 123 -0.05 -9.05 -3.56
N LEU A 124 1.03 -9.81 -3.72
CA LEU A 124 1.03 -11.03 -4.52
C LEU A 124 0.54 -12.27 -3.76
N THR A 125 0.25 -12.16 -2.47
CA THR A 125 -0.25 -13.29 -1.67
C THR A 125 -1.72 -13.59 -1.94
N ASP A 126 -2.51 -12.58 -2.32
CA ASP A 126 -3.93 -12.73 -2.65
C ASP A 126 -4.14 -12.76 -4.17
N LYS A 127 -4.64 -13.89 -4.68
CA LYS A 127 -4.95 -14.05 -6.11
C LYS A 127 -5.90 -12.97 -6.63
N ARG A 128 -6.88 -12.58 -5.83
CA ARG A 128 -7.89 -11.58 -6.20
C ARG A 128 -7.27 -10.19 -6.40
N LEU A 129 -6.23 -9.84 -5.61
CA LEU A 129 -5.46 -8.61 -5.80
C LEU A 129 -4.61 -8.69 -7.07
N ARG A 130 -3.94 -9.84 -7.32
CA ARG A 130 -3.18 -10.03 -8.55
C ARG A 130 -4.02 -9.81 -9.80
N GLU A 131 -5.29 -10.26 -9.77
CA GLU A 131 -6.24 -10.10 -10.87
C GLU A 131 -6.71 -8.63 -11.07
N GLN A 132 -6.53 -7.77 -10.07
CA GLN A 132 -6.83 -6.33 -10.21
C GLN A 132 -5.69 -5.55 -10.86
N MET A 133 -4.47 -6.05 -10.81
CA MET A 133 -3.29 -5.37 -11.33
C MET A 133 -3.11 -5.65 -12.82
N ASP A 134 -2.96 -4.58 -13.61
CA ASP A 134 -2.66 -4.68 -15.04
C ASP A 134 -1.18 -4.96 -15.28
N PHE A 135 -0.32 -4.45 -14.36
CA PHE A 135 1.12 -4.67 -14.34
C PHE A 135 1.58 -4.97 -12.92
N SER A 136 2.61 -5.81 -12.80
CA SER A 136 3.24 -6.12 -11.51
C SER A 136 4.76 -6.01 -11.63
N ILE A 137 5.36 -5.27 -10.71
CA ILE A 137 6.81 -5.09 -10.58
C ILE A 137 7.24 -5.72 -9.27
N PHE A 138 8.13 -6.71 -9.32
CA PHE A 138 8.74 -7.29 -8.12
C PHE A 138 10.14 -6.72 -7.92
N VAL A 139 10.37 -6.11 -6.75
CA VAL A 139 11.67 -5.53 -6.40
C VAL A 139 12.49 -6.58 -5.68
N ASP A 140 13.37 -7.24 -6.45
CA ASP A 140 14.24 -8.32 -5.98
C ASP A 140 15.56 -7.76 -5.42
N THR A 141 15.54 -7.37 -4.16
CA THR A 141 16.74 -6.91 -3.44
C THR A 141 17.21 -8.01 -2.51
N PRO A 142 18.53 -8.31 -2.44
CA PRO A 142 19.07 -9.31 -1.53
C PRO A 142 18.58 -9.14 -0.09
N LEU A 143 18.20 -10.24 0.57
CA LEU A 143 17.51 -10.18 1.88
C LEU A 143 18.40 -9.60 2.99
N ASP A 144 19.71 -9.79 2.93
CA ASP A 144 20.68 -9.17 3.85
C ASP A 144 20.65 -7.63 3.75
N ILE A 145 20.59 -7.11 2.54
CA ILE A 145 20.44 -5.66 2.28
C ILE A 145 19.08 -5.17 2.82
N CYS A 146 18.02 -5.92 2.56
CA CYS A 146 16.69 -5.61 3.09
C CYS A 146 16.69 -5.57 4.62
N LEU A 147 17.31 -6.56 5.26
CA LEU A 147 17.40 -6.65 6.72
C LEU A 147 18.14 -5.45 7.32
N MET A 148 19.32 -5.13 6.79
CA MET A 148 20.11 -3.98 7.26
C MET A 148 19.33 -2.66 7.14
N ARG A 149 18.66 -2.46 6.01
CA ARG A 149 17.85 -1.25 5.77
C ARG A 149 16.63 -1.22 6.68
N ARG A 150 15.97 -2.38 6.91
CA ARG A 150 14.82 -2.50 7.80
C ARG A 150 15.19 -2.15 9.23
N ILE A 151 16.26 -2.75 9.76
CA ILE A 151 16.76 -2.46 11.11
C ILE A 151 17.00 -0.97 11.27
N ARG A 152 17.76 -0.36 10.34
CA ARG A 152 18.11 1.07 10.39
C ARG A 152 16.85 1.95 10.40
N ARG A 153 15.90 1.69 9.50
CA ARG A 153 14.66 2.44 9.40
C ARG A 153 13.80 2.27 10.65
N ASP A 154 13.58 1.05 11.09
CA ASP A 154 12.61 0.76 12.16
C ASP A 154 13.13 1.26 13.52
N VAL A 155 14.44 1.20 13.76
CA VAL A 155 15.05 1.77 14.97
C VAL A 155 15.05 3.31 14.94
N ASN A 156 15.47 3.92 13.82
CA ASN A 156 15.65 5.38 13.77
C ASN A 156 14.36 6.16 13.52
N GLU A 157 13.39 5.58 12.79
CA GLU A 157 12.21 6.31 12.30
C GLU A 157 10.90 5.83 12.93
N ARG A 158 10.85 4.55 13.38
CA ARG A 158 9.62 3.94 13.90
C ARG A 158 9.67 3.64 15.38
N GLY A 159 10.74 4.04 16.08
CA GLY A 159 10.88 3.89 17.52
C GLY A 159 10.96 2.43 18.00
N ARG A 160 11.31 1.47 17.13
CA ARG A 160 11.46 0.06 17.50
C ARG A 160 12.80 -0.20 18.19
N THR A 161 12.84 -1.22 19.02
CA THR A 161 14.09 -1.79 19.51
C THR A 161 14.64 -2.82 18.51
N LEU A 162 15.93 -3.12 18.57
CA LEU A 162 16.55 -4.15 17.71
C LEU A 162 15.84 -5.51 17.86
N ASP A 163 15.45 -5.86 19.08
CA ASP A 163 14.76 -7.13 19.39
C ASP A 163 13.31 -7.18 18.85
N SER A 164 12.75 -6.04 18.43
CA SER A 164 11.37 -5.94 17.95
C SER A 164 11.27 -5.82 16.41
N VAL A 165 12.41 -5.76 15.73
CA VAL A 165 12.48 -5.69 14.26
C VAL A 165 12.46 -7.06 13.62
#